data_43de071f9b18939837d04136d2dcf4f6
#
_entry.id   43de071f9b18939837d04136d2dcf4f6
#
_cell.length_a   1.000
_cell.length_b   1.000
_cell.length_c   1.000
_cell.angle_alpha   90.00
_cell.angle_beta   90.00
_cell.angle_gamma   90.00
#
_symmetry.space_group_name_H-M   'P 1'
#
loop_
_entity.id
_entity.type
_entity.pdbx_description
1 polymer ?
#
loop_
_entity_poly.entity_id
_entity_poly.type
_entity_poly.pdbx_seq_one_letter_code
_entity_poly.pdbx_strand_id
1 'polypeptide(L)'
;MSMLRAQAQAEWRLLALAALPIAIVIALAVQSFLVVRQELTEAALSRRSAIARLAAVTVQEKFDRLLDVGASLATRVKFRALVTEGNWTEAIKILVDVPKDLPYIERIVLSDARGVLKADVPSDPSVIGKDFSGREWFKGVSREWKPYVTNAVRRQAAPRFNVFAVILPLRNTGGEIAGTLSLQMRLDTFLDWTRDVQLGEAGFLYVVDRAGRVAFHPNIDPQADLADFSKLPAVARALKGERGILIGPDEREGAGQVTAFEPIARFGWAVIAQEPARAAFAARDQQLLRLAIAYALIVLLVASAAALAVRVVMQRRRIAERSAALEAANKDLESFSYSVSHDLRAPLRAIDGFARLLEQDHSNKLDAEARRLLGVIRENSGRMAELIDDLLAFSRLGRQTLRPERLDMAELAGAAWGELHAGEATQFRLGRLPPARGDRALLRQVWANLLSNALKYSSKRQGAAVEVSGSDDGREAVYCVSDNGAGFDMRYYDKLFGVFERLHGQHEFPGTGVGLAIVQRIVARHGGRVWVEGKVNEGARFYFSLPAGPA
;
A
#
# COMPACT_ATOMS: atom_id res chain seq x y z
N MET A 1 10.28 -39.99 2.63
CA MET A 1 10.36 -39.24 1.35
C MET A 1 9.02 -38.69 0.85
N SER A 2 7.90 -39.41 0.99
CA SER A 2 6.57 -38.92 0.55
C SER A 2 6.03 -37.69 1.32
N MET A 3 6.23 -37.64 2.64
CA MET A 3 5.80 -36.52 3.48
C MET A 3 6.54 -35.20 3.17
N LEU A 4 7.85 -35.23 2.94
CA LEU A 4 8.64 -34.07 2.57
C LEU A 4 8.23 -33.49 1.20
N ARG A 5 7.86 -34.35 0.25
CA ARG A 5 7.33 -33.93 -1.06
C ARG A 5 5.94 -33.31 -0.93
N ALA A 6 5.07 -33.85 -0.07
CA ALA A 6 3.74 -33.27 0.17
C ALA A 6 3.81 -31.90 0.87
N GLN A 7 4.71 -31.72 1.82
CA GLN A 7 4.96 -30.43 2.48
C GLN A 7 5.49 -29.39 1.49
N ALA A 8 6.50 -29.73 0.69
CA ALA A 8 7.03 -28.84 -0.33
C ALA A 8 5.95 -28.43 -1.35
N GLN A 9 5.10 -29.37 -1.80
CA GLN A 9 3.98 -29.06 -2.69
C GLN A 9 2.93 -28.12 -2.05
N ALA A 10 2.66 -28.28 -0.76
CA ALA A 10 1.73 -27.41 -0.04
C ALA A 10 2.28 -25.99 0.14
N GLU A 11 3.58 -25.83 0.36
CA GLU A 11 4.26 -24.53 0.43
C GLU A 11 4.27 -23.83 -0.93
N TRP A 12 4.59 -24.55 -2.01
CA TRP A 12 4.53 -24.00 -3.36
C TRP A 12 3.14 -23.52 -3.76
N ARG A 13 2.09 -24.27 -3.39
CA ARG A 13 0.69 -23.84 -3.63
C ARG A 13 0.34 -22.54 -2.89
N LEU A 14 0.78 -22.39 -1.65
CA LEU A 14 0.56 -21.18 -0.87
C LEU A 14 1.29 -19.97 -1.48
N LEU A 15 2.54 -20.16 -1.92
CA LEU A 15 3.31 -19.11 -2.59
C LEU A 15 2.70 -18.73 -3.95
N ALA A 16 2.24 -19.70 -4.73
CA ALA A 16 1.55 -19.46 -5.99
C ALA A 16 0.23 -18.69 -5.81
N LEU A 17 -0.57 -19.04 -4.79
CA LEU A 17 -1.79 -18.34 -4.42
C LEU A 17 -1.51 -16.89 -3.95
N ALA A 18 -0.40 -16.67 -3.25
CA ALA A 18 0.01 -15.34 -2.81
C ALA A 18 0.58 -14.48 -3.97
N ALA A 19 1.21 -15.09 -4.97
CA ALA A 19 1.75 -14.41 -6.15
C ALA A 19 0.67 -13.99 -7.16
N LEU A 20 -0.45 -14.72 -7.24
CA LEU A 20 -1.52 -14.46 -8.21
C LEU A 20 -2.10 -13.05 -8.11
N PRO A 21 -2.54 -12.55 -6.94
CA PRO A 21 -3.07 -11.19 -6.83
C PRO A 21 -2.04 -10.13 -7.19
N ILE A 22 -0.75 -10.36 -6.89
CA ILE A 22 0.33 -9.45 -7.25
C ILE A 22 0.47 -9.38 -8.78
N ALA A 23 0.47 -10.54 -9.46
CA ALA A 23 0.55 -10.61 -10.92
C ALA A 23 -0.65 -9.91 -11.59
N ILE A 24 -1.86 -10.08 -11.07
CA ILE A 24 -3.07 -9.42 -11.57
C ILE A 24 -2.95 -7.90 -11.42
N VAL A 25 -2.52 -7.42 -10.25
CA VAL A 25 -2.35 -5.98 -10.01
C VAL A 25 -1.30 -5.38 -10.92
N ILE A 26 -0.17 -6.06 -11.14
CA ILE A 26 0.87 -5.61 -12.07
C ILE A 26 0.32 -5.55 -13.50
N ALA A 27 -0.39 -6.58 -13.96
CA ALA A 27 -0.97 -6.61 -15.30
C ALA A 27 -1.96 -5.44 -15.52
N LEU A 28 -2.86 -5.19 -14.56
CA LEU A 28 -3.81 -4.08 -14.59
C LEU A 28 -3.10 -2.72 -14.55
N ALA A 29 -2.06 -2.58 -13.73
CA ALA A 29 -1.27 -1.36 -13.64
C ALA A 29 -0.55 -1.05 -14.97
N VAL A 30 0.06 -2.05 -15.59
CA VAL A 30 0.72 -1.91 -16.90
C VAL A 30 -0.30 -1.54 -17.98
N GLN A 31 -1.43 -2.23 -18.04
CA GLN A 31 -2.48 -1.93 -19.01
C GLN A 31 -3.00 -0.50 -18.84
N SER A 32 -3.35 -0.10 -17.62
CA SER A 32 -3.83 1.25 -17.33
C SER A 32 -2.78 2.31 -17.66
N PHE A 33 -1.50 2.06 -17.33
CA PHE A 33 -0.40 2.97 -17.65
C PHE A 33 -0.26 3.20 -19.16
N LEU A 34 -0.37 2.14 -19.97
CA LEU A 34 -0.28 2.24 -21.42
C LEU A 34 -1.45 3.02 -22.01
N VAL A 35 -2.68 2.78 -21.55
CA VAL A 35 -3.88 3.51 -21.99
C VAL A 35 -3.77 5.01 -21.65
N VAL A 36 -3.45 5.34 -20.41
CA VAL A 36 -3.31 6.74 -19.97
C VAL A 36 -2.17 7.44 -20.72
N ARG A 37 -1.05 6.75 -20.94
CA ARG A 37 0.05 7.29 -21.76
C ARG A 37 -0.40 7.64 -23.18
N GLN A 38 -1.19 6.77 -23.80
CA GLN A 38 -1.71 7.03 -25.15
C GLN A 38 -2.67 8.22 -25.15
N GLU A 39 -3.66 8.24 -24.26
CA GLU A 39 -4.65 9.32 -24.16
C GLU A 39 -4.00 10.69 -23.93
N LEU A 40 -3.06 10.77 -22.99
CA LEU A 40 -2.34 12.01 -22.70
C LEU A 40 -1.47 12.46 -23.87
N THR A 41 -0.89 11.52 -24.60
CA THR A 41 -0.10 11.83 -25.81
C THR A 41 -1.01 12.40 -26.90
N GLU A 42 -2.14 11.75 -27.19
CA GLU A 42 -3.11 12.20 -28.16
C GLU A 42 -3.71 13.56 -27.80
N ALA A 43 -4.03 13.79 -26.52
CA ALA A 43 -4.52 15.09 -26.04
C ALA A 43 -3.49 16.21 -26.23
N ALA A 44 -2.20 15.91 -25.91
CA ALA A 44 -1.12 16.87 -26.10
C ALA A 44 -0.94 17.24 -27.58
N LEU A 45 -1.00 16.26 -28.48
CA LEU A 45 -0.89 16.51 -29.92
C LEU A 45 -2.12 17.23 -30.48
N SER A 46 -3.32 16.80 -30.09
CA SER A 46 -4.58 17.41 -30.55
C SER A 46 -4.67 18.89 -30.21
N ARG A 47 -4.21 19.29 -29.01
CA ARG A 47 -4.16 20.70 -28.60
C ARG A 47 -3.33 21.56 -29.57
N ARG A 48 -2.18 21.06 -30.02
CA ARG A 48 -1.29 21.79 -30.93
C ARG A 48 -1.86 21.89 -32.33
N SER A 49 -2.47 20.81 -32.80
CA SER A 49 -3.20 20.83 -34.07
C SER A 49 -4.35 21.83 -34.04
N ALA A 50 -5.09 21.90 -32.95
CA ALA A 50 -6.18 22.88 -32.79
C ALA A 50 -5.66 24.32 -32.81
N ILE A 51 -4.53 24.61 -32.17
CA ILE A 51 -3.91 25.96 -32.18
C ILE A 51 -3.44 26.33 -33.59
N ALA A 52 -2.72 25.43 -34.28
CA ALA A 52 -2.29 25.68 -35.66
C ALA A 52 -3.50 25.94 -36.59
N ARG A 53 -4.57 25.17 -36.44
CA ARG A 53 -5.81 25.34 -37.20
C ARG A 53 -6.49 26.68 -36.92
N LEU A 54 -6.62 27.04 -35.62
CA LEU A 54 -7.22 28.33 -35.25
C LEU A 54 -6.41 29.48 -35.82
N ALA A 55 -5.09 29.43 -35.73
CA ALA A 55 -4.22 30.44 -36.30
C ALA A 55 -4.35 30.52 -37.83
N ALA A 56 -4.43 29.37 -38.53
CA ALA A 56 -4.65 29.36 -39.98
C ALA A 56 -6.00 29.99 -40.38
N VAL A 57 -7.06 29.69 -39.65
CA VAL A 57 -8.39 30.33 -39.84
C VAL A 57 -8.31 31.84 -39.60
N THR A 58 -7.63 32.27 -38.55
CA THR A 58 -7.46 33.72 -38.25
C THR A 58 -6.71 34.42 -39.36
N VAL A 59 -5.62 33.84 -39.87
CA VAL A 59 -4.90 34.44 -41.01
C VAL A 59 -5.79 34.50 -42.24
N GLN A 60 -6.53 33.42 -42.52
CA GLN A 60 -7.47 33.39 -43.65
C GLN A 60 -8.53 34.49 -43.52
N GLU A 61 -9.19 34.62 -42.40
CA GLU A 61 -10.18 35.68 -42.16
C GLU A 61 -9.58 37.08 -42.34
N LYS A 62 -8.36 37.31 -41.87
CA LYS A 62 -7.67 38.57 -42.08
C LYS A 62 -7.42 38.85 -43.55
N PHE A 63 -7.03 37.84 -44.35
CA PHE A 63 -6.91 37.98 -45.81
C PHE A 63 -8.27 38.27 -46.46
N ASP A 64 -9.32 37.57 -46.09
CA ASP A 64 -10.66 37.78 -46.59
C ASP A 64 -11.17 39.17 -46.31
N ARG A 65 -10.94 39.69 -45.08
CA ARG A 65 -11.28 41.12 -44.75
C ARG A 65 -10.52 42.12 -45.62
N LEU A 66 -9.24 41.88 -45.90
CA LEU A 66 -8.47 42.75 -46.81
C LEU A 66 -9.03 42.75 -48.24
N LEU A 67 -9.46 41.56 -48.73
CA LEU A 67 -10.13 41.44 -50.00
C LEU A 67 -11.45 42.23 -50.04
N ASP A 68 -12.23 42.15 -48.94
CA ASP A 68 -13.51 42.87 -48.83
C ASP A 68 -13.30 44.40 -48.78
N VAL A 69 -12.31 44.86 -48.00
CA VAL A 69 -11.92 46.26 -47.97
C VAL A 69 -11.50 46.71 -49.36
N GLY A 70 -10.61 45.95 -50.00
CA GLY A 70 -10.18 46.30 -51.38
C GLY A 70 -11.32 46.30 -52.36
N ALA A 71 -12.22 45.34 -52.29
CA ALA A 71 -13.43 45.29 -53.16
C ALA A 71 -14.35 46.52 -52.93
N SER A 72 -14.56 46.87 -51.65
CA SER A 72 -15.32 48.07 -51.31
C SER A 72 -14.68 49.38 -51.85
N LEU A 73 -13.36 49.49 -51.77
CA LEU A 73 -12.65 50.64 -52.35
C LEU A 73 -12.73 50.62 -53.89
N ALA A 74 -12.53 49.48 -54.52
CA ALA A 74 -12.53 49.32 -56.00
C ALA A 74 -13.90 49.59 -56.64
N THR A 75 -14.98 49.39 -55.90
CA THR A 75 -16.36 49.51 -56.43
C THR A 75 -16.99 50.87 -56.16
N ARG A 76 -16.32 51.82 -55.46
CA ARG A 76 -16.84 53.17 -55.24
C ARG A 76 -17.13 53.88 -56.56
N VAL A 77 -18.32 54.40 -56.72
CA VAL A 77 -18.83 54.97 -57.98
C VAL A 77 -17.90 56.04 -58.55
N LYS A 78 -17.52 57.04 -57.72
CA LYS A 78 -16.61 58.15 -58.14
C LYS A 78 -15.22 57.58 -58.51
N PHE A 79 -14.69 56.61 -57.75
CA PHE A 79 -13.40 56.00 -58.02
C PHE A 79 -13.40 55.26 -59.36
N ARG A 80 -14.43 54.47 -59.63
CA ARG A 80 -14.59 53.76 -60.89
C ARG A 80 -14.75 54.72 -62.10
N ALA A 81 -15.49 55.75 -61.95
CA ALA A 81 -15.63 56.77 -63.00
C ALA A 81 -14.27 57.35 -63.39
N LEU A 82 -13.47 57.79 -62.39
CA LEU A 82 -12.14 58.38 -62.63
C LEU A 82 -11.17 57.35 -63.26
N VAL A 83 -11.22 56.08 -62.81
CA VAL A 83 -10.42 54.97 -63.40
C VAL A 83 -10.85 54.74 -64.85
N THR A 84 -12.14 54.76 -65.17
CA THR A 84 -12.69 54.66 -66.55
C THR A 84 -12.20 55.77 -67.46
N GLU A 85 -12.12 57.00 -66.95
CA GLU A 85 -11.61 58.15 -67.65
C GLU A 85 -10.09 58.21 -67.80
N GLY A 86 -9.37 57.24 -67.14
CA GLY A 86 -7.91 57.26 -67.10
C GLY A 86 -7.31 58.31 -66.17
N ASN A 87 -8.11 58.94 -65.33
CA ASN A 87 -7.69 59.98 -64.41
C ASN A 87 -7.17 59.36 -63.07
N TRP A 88 -6.04 58.69 -63.15
CA TRP A 88 -5.42 57.98 -62.05
C TRP A 88 -5.01 58.86 -60.89
N THR A 89 -4.57 60.12 -61.21
CA THR A 89 -4.15 61.10 -60.21
C THR A 89 -5.29 61.52 -59.33
N GLU A 90 -6.49 61.70 -59.86
CA GLU A 90 -7.65 62.04 -59.05
C GLU A 90 -8.26 60.82 -58.40
N ALA A 91 -8.17 59.64 -59.03
CA ALA A 91 -8.65 58.42 -58.45
C ALA A 91 -7.89 58.07 -57.16
N ILE A 92 -6.57 58.20 -57.15
CA ILE A 92 -5.77 57.85 -55.94
C ILE A 92 -6.02 58.86 -54.78
N LYS A 93 -6.40 60.11 -55.04
CA LYS A 93 -6.75 61.08 -54.00
C LYS A 93 -7.95 60.67 -53.16
N ILE A 94 -8.88 59.84 -53.71
CA ILE A 94 -10.01 59.29 -52.97
C ILE A 94 -9.53 58.30 -51.93
N LEU A 95 -8.34 57.69 -52.08
CA LEU A 95 -7.77 56.68 -51.26
C LEU A 95 -6.65 57.20 -50.33
N VAL A 96 -6.36 58.50 -50.35
CA VAL A 96 -5.21 59.11 -49.64
C VAL A 96 -5.27 58.93 -48.11
N ASP A 97 -6.45 58.91 -47.53
CA ASP A 97 -6.65 58.75 -46.09
C ASP A 97 -6.73 57.29 -45.66
N VAL A 98 -6.90 56.35 -46.58
CA VAL A 98 -7.03 54.90 -46.25
C VAL A 98 -5.83 54.39 -45.44
N PRO A 99 -4.56 54.68 -45.77
CA PRO A 99 -3.44 54.26 -44.93
C PRO A 99 -3.38 54.92 -43.54
N LYS A 100 -4.05 56.10 -43.37
CA LYS A 100 -4.15 56.75 -42.06
C LYS A 100 -5.24 56.10 -41.20
N ASP A 101 -6.38 55.75 -41.81
CA ASP A 101 -7.53 55.16 -41.15
C ASP A 101 -7.32 53.66 -40.89
N LEU A 102 -6.55 53.01 -41.76
CA LEU A 102 -6.21 51.59 -41.68
C LEU A 102 -4.66 51.39 -41.66
N PRO A 103 -4.00 51.59 -40.52
CA PRO A 103 -2.54 51.69 -40.42
C PRO A 103 -1.79 50.42 -40.82
N TYR A 104 -2.47 49.25 -40.93
CA TYR A 104 -1.90 48.03 -41.45
C TYR A 104 -1.74 48.04 -42.99
N ILE A 105 -2.45 48.96 -43.72
CA ILE A 105 -2.24 49.22 -45.13
C ILE A 105 -1.14 50.26 -45.28
N GLU A 106 0.05 49.83 -45.62
CA GLU A 106 1.20 50.72 -45.73
C GLU A 106 1.17 51.54 -47.03
N ARG A 107 0.73 50.91 -48.11
CA ARG A 107 0.74 51.54 -49.44
C ARG A 107 -0.41 51.09 -50.29
N ILE A 108 -0.95 51.99 -51.11
CA ILE A 108 -1.93 51.67 -52.14
C ILE A 108 -1.33 52.01 -53.49
N VAL A 109 -1.46 51.11 -54.44
CA VAL A 109 -0.93 51.27 -55.79
C VAL A 109 -2.02 51.02 -56.82
N LEU A 110 -2.10 51.90 -57.80
CA LEU A 110 -2.96 51.75 -58.97
C LEU A 110 -2.10 51.48 -60.21
N SER A 111 -2.45 50.46 -60.98
CA SER A 111 -1.84 50.21 -62.29
C SER A 111 -2.90 50.07 -63.36
N ASP A 112 -2.53 50.31 -64.60
CA ASP A 112 -3.38 50.03 -65.75
C ASP A 112 -3.45 48.51 -66.05
N ALA A 113 -4.30 48.10 -67.03
CA ALA A 113 -4.48 46.71 -67.42
C ALA A 113 -3.21 46.09 -68.05
N ARG A 114 -2.19 46.83 -68.37
CA ARG A 114 -0.89 46.36 -68.86
C ARG A 114 0.16 46.24 -67.76
N GLY A 115 -0.18 46.61 -66.52
CA GLY A 115 0.75 46.54 -65.38
C GLY A 115 1.63 47.78 -65.21
N VAL A 116 1.36 48.87 -65.92
CA VAL A 116 2.07 50.12 -65.74
C VAL A 116 1.52 50.87 -64.55
N LEU A 117 2.35 51.22 -63.55
CA LEU A 117 1.96 51.93 -62.36
C LEU A 117 1.58 53.36 -62.70
N LYS A 118 0.38 53.79 -62.31
CA LYS A 118 -0.18 55.08 -62.63
C LYS A 118 -0.24 56.04 -61.46
N ALA A 119 -0.50 55.51 -60.27
CA ALA A 119 -0.57 56.35 -59.07
C ALA A 119 -0.36 55.54 -57.81
N ASP A 120 0.10 56.11 -56.74
CA ASP A 120 0.29 55.47 -55.45
C ASP A 120 0.13 56.42 -54.25
N VAL A 121 -0.08 55.87 -53.09
CA VAL A 121 -0.17 56.53 -51.79
C VAL A 121 0.56 55.66 -50.76
N PRO A 122 1.56 56.21 -50.02
CA PRO A 122 2.20 57.50 -50.22
C PRO A 122 2.85 57.59 -51.59
N SER A 123 2.85 58.75 -52.19
CA SER A 123 3.36 58.95 -53.56
C SER A 123 4.87 58.77 -53.66
N ASP A 124 5.31 57.94 -54.59
CA ASP A 124 6.71 57.76 -54.95
C ASP A 124 6.89 58.03 -56.47
N PRO A 125 7.27 59.27 -56.87
CA PRO A 125 7.43 59.62 -58.28
C PRO A 125 8.44 58.70 -59.01
N SER A 126 9.34 58.02 -58.30
CA SER A 126 10.36 57.18 -58.92
C SER A 126 9.81 55.88 -59.53
N VAL A 127 8.60 55.47 -59.17
CA VAL A 127 7.94 54.25 -59.64
C VAL A 127 6.78 54.51 -60.60
N ILE A 128 6.23 55.70 -60.62
CA ILE A 128 5.12 56.10 -61.54
C ILE A 128 5.60 55.96 -63.00
N GLY A 129 4.77 55.36 -63.80
CA GLY A 129 5.03 55.08 -65.20
C GLY A 129 5.92 53.84 -65.49
N LYS A 130 6.45 53.18 -64.47
CA LYS A 130 7.21 51.91 -64.65
C LYS A 130 6.30 50.72 -64.93
N ASP A 131 6.79 49.83 -65.78
CA ASP A 131 6.13 48.57 -66.12
C ASP A 131 6.46 47.50 -65.09
N PHE A 132 5.42 46.93 -64.46
CA PHE A 132 5.46 45.86 -63.49
C PHE A 132 4.81 44.57 -63.98
N SER A 133 4.48 44.47 -65.29
CA SER A 133 3.82 43.28 -65.92
C SER A 133 4.60 41.99 -65.70
N GLY A 134 5.93 42.08 -65.59
CA GLY A 134 6.82 40.97 -65.30
C GLY A 134 6.83 40.48 -63.86
N ARG A 135 6.26 41.26 -62.92
CA ARG A 135 6.25 40.89 -61.51
C ARG A 135 5.22 39.83 -61.14
N GLU A 136 5.53 39.05 -60.17
CA GLU A 136 4.70 37.94 -59.63
C GLU A 136 3.28 38.40 -59.29
N TRP A 137 3.17 39.50 -58.62
CA TRP A 137 1.86 40.01 -58.20
C TRP A 137 0.95 40.36 -59.39
N PHE A 138 1.47 40.93 -60.50
CA PHE A 138 0.68 41.25 -61.67
C PHE A 138 0.32 39.97 -62.45
N LYS A 139 1.27 39.07 -62.63
CA LYS A 139 1.03 37.76 -63.27
C LYS A 139 0.00 36.97 -62.48
N GLY A 140 -0.03 37.06 -61.13
CA GLY A 140 -0.99 36.40 -60.27
C GLY A 140 -2.43 36.88 -60.50
N VAL A 141 -2.67 38.20 -60.52
CA VAL A 141 -4.00 38.76 -60.72
C VAL A 141 -4.47 38.69 -62.18
N SER A 142 -3.56 38.93 -63.12
CA SER A 142 -3.89 39.04 -64.56
C SER A 142 -4.19 37.65 -65.21
N ARG A 143 -3.82 36.55 -64.58
CA ARG A 143 -4.08 35.20 -65.08
C ARG A 143 -5.58 34.90 -65.25
N GLU A 144 -6.38 35.32 -64.25
CA GLU A 144 -7.84 35.08 -64.24
C GLU A 144 -8.62 36.36 -63.93
N TRP A 145 -7.98 37.48 -63.73
CA TRP A 145 -8.53 38.75 -63.26
C TRP A 145 -9.45 38.55 -62.03
N LYS A 146 -8.95 37.74 -61.07
CA LYS A 146 -9.56 37.53 -59.78
C LYS A 146 -8.69 38.15 -58.68
N PRO A 147 -9.27 38.45 -57.52
CA PRO A 147 -8.49 38.92 -56.38
C PRO A 147 -7.33 37.94 -56.03
N TYR A 148 -6.16 38.48 -55.76
CA TYR A 148 -4.93 37.71 -55.57
C TYR A 148 -4.15 38.21 -54.37
N VAL A 149 -3.75 37.32 -53.47
CA VAL A 149 -2.83 37.57 -52.40
C VAL A 149 -1.43 37.15 -52.84
N THR A 150 -0.46 38.08 -52.75
CA THR A 150 0.90 37.82 -53.22
C THR A 150 1.67 36.94 -52.24
N ASN A 151 2.80 36.47 -52.67
CA ASN A 151 3.82 35.96 -51.77
C ASN A 151 4.44 37.09 -50.93
N ALA A 152 5.14 36.71 -49.85
CA ALA A 152 5.97 37.61 -49.08
C ALA A 152 7.13 38.12 -49.93
N VAL A 153 7.39 39.39 -49.94
CA VAL A 153 8.50 40.01 -50.68
C VAL A 153 9.16 41.07 -49.84
N ARG A 154 10.47 41.23 -50.01
CA ARG A 154 11.17 42.36 -49.44
C ARG A 154 11.03 43.59 -50.35
N ARG A 155 10.52 44.68 -49.81
CA ARG A 155 10.40 45.94 -50.54
C ARG A 155 11.79 46.46 -50.95
N GLN A 156 11.94 46.86 -52.20
CA GLN A 156 13.22 47.37 -52.72
C GLN A 156 13.46 48.83 -52.37
N ALA A 157 12.37 49.62 -52.30
CA ALA A 157 12.45 51.04 -51.90
C ALA A 157 12.60 51.19 -50.38
N ALA A 158 13.27 52.25 -49.96
CA ALA A 158 13.37 52.57 -48.51
C ALA A 158 12.06 53.14 -47.98
N PRO A 159 11.72 52.88 -46.71
CA PRO A 159 12.34 51.88 -45.82
C PRO A 159 12.06 50.43 -46.28
N ARG A 160 13.04 49.54 -46.10
CA ARG A 160 12.94 48.15 -46.55
C ARG A 160 12.23 47.27 -45.53
N PHE A 161 10.97 46.98 -45.79
CA PHE A 161 10.15 46.05 -44.98
C PHE A 161 9.85 44.78 -45.74
N ASN A 162 9.54 43.72 -45.03
CA ASN A 162 8.92 42.54 -45.59
C ASN A 162 7.40 42.80 -45.70
N VAL A 163 6.87 42.66 -46.90
CA VAL A 163 5.48 43.01 -47.23
C VAL A 163 4.82 41.92 -48.06
N PHE A 164 3.52 41.95 -48.07
CA PHE A 164 2.68 41.26 -49.02
C PHE A 164 1.64 42.24 -49.56
N ALA A 165 0.95 41.87 -50.62
CA ALA A 165 -0.13 42.69 -51.16
C ALA A 165 -1.36 41.87 -51.49
N VAL A 166 -2.51 42.52 -51.33
CA VAL A 166 -3.78 42.02 -51.85
C VAL A 166 -4.09 42.82 -53.13
N ILE A 167 -4.20 42.14 -54.24
CA ILE A 167 -4.40 42.76 -55.57
C ILE A 167 -5.83 42.48 -56.02
N LEU A 168 -6.52 43.52 -56.43
CA LEU A 168 -7.88 43.43 -56.96
C LEU A 168 -7.91 43.98 -58.40
N PRO A 169 -8.60 43.28 -59.29
CA PRO A 169 -8.85 43.82 -60.64
C PRO A 169 -9.80 45.01 -60.56
N LEU A 170 -9.45 46.08 -61.23
CA LEU A 170 -10.30 47.24 -61.40
C LEU A 170 -11.06 47.10 -62.70
N ARG A 171 -12.39 47.24 -62.62
CA ARG A 171 -13.27 47.21 -63.78
C ARG A 171 -13.84 48.61 -64.04
N ASN A 172 -13.87 48.97 -65.29
CA ASN A 172 -14.51 50.20 -65.72
C ASN A 172 -16.05 50.11 -65.57
N THR A 173 -16.77 51.17 -65.85
CA THR A 173 -18.24 51.23 -65.80
C THR A 173 -18.92 50.24 -66.73
N GLY A 174 -18.27 49.80 -67.79
CA GLY A 174 -18.72 48.73 -68.72
C GLY A 174 -18.38 47.31 -68.30
N GLY A 175 -17.66 47.13 -67.20
CA GLY A 175 -17.26 45.79 -66.67
C GLY A 175 -15.93 45.26 -67.20
N GLU A 176 -15.26 45.96 -68.14
CA GLU A 176 -13.96 45.57 -68.67
C GLU A 176 -12.81 45.88 -67.69
N ILE A 177 -11.71 45.17 -67.81
CA ILE A 177 -10.53 45.38 -66.95
C ILE A 177 -9.86 46.71 -67.30
N ALA A 178 -9.86 47.64 -66.37
CA ALA A 178 -9.19 48.93 -66.50
C ALA A 178 -7.77 48.92 -65.87
N GLY A 179 -7.56 48.06 -64.86
CA GLY A 179 -6.29 47.99 -64.16
C GLY A 179 -6.32 47.18 -62.89
N THR A 180 -5.47 47.49 -61.93
CA THR A 180 -5.43 46.87 -60.60
C THR A 180 -5.37 47.86 -59.48
N LEU A 181 -6.02 47.51 -58.36
CA LEU A 181 -5.80 48.11 -57.02
C LEU A 181 -4.99 47.16 -56.19
N SER A 182 -3.82 47.60 -55.74
CA SER A 182 -2.95 46.85 -54.84
C SER A 182 -2.93 47.50 -53.46
N LEU A 183 -3.32 46.74 -52.46
CA LEU A 183 -3.15 47.10 -51.04
C LEU A 183 -1.93 46.39 -50.51
N GLN A 184 -0.91 47.12 -50.12
CA GLN A 184 0.33 46.60 -49.60
C GLN A 184 0.36 46.70 -48.08
N MET A 185 0.66 45.57 -47.40
CA MET A 185 0.71 45.48 -45.95
C MET A 185 2.10 45.05 -45.48
N ARG A 186 2.50 45.51 -44.32
CA ARG A 186 3.70 45.02 -43.61
C ARG A 186 3.39 43.71 -42.89
N LEU A 187 4.25 42.74 -43.08
CA LEU A 187 4.10 41.40 -42.48
C LEU A 187 4.23 41.44 -40.96
N ASP A 188 5.18 42.21 -40.42
CA ASP A 188 5.42 42.34 -39.00
C ASP A 188 4.21 42.90 -38.23
N THR A 189 3.49 43.88 -38.81
CA THR A 189 2.28 44.47 -38.21
C THR A 189 1.05 43.55 -38.41
N PHE A 190 0.95 42.96 -39.59
CA PHE A 190 -0.22 42.12 -39.92
C PHE A 190 -0.27 40.81 -39.13
N LEU A 191 0.88 40.22 -38.86
CA LEU A 191 1.02 38.91 -38.16
C LEU A 191 1.50 39.08 -36.71
N ASP A 192 1.60 40.30 -36.18
CA ASP A 192 2.14 40.55 -34.83
C ASP A 192 1.39 39.77 -33.73
N TRP A 193 0.07 39.65 -33.86
CA TRP A 193 -0.77 38.87 -32.96
C TRP A 193 -0.33 37.41 -32.77
N THR A 194 0.43 36.85 -33.70
CA THR A 194 0.94 35.45 -33.57
C THR A 194 1.97 35.30 -32.47
N ARG A 195 2.58 36.39 -32.00
CA ARG A 195 3.50 36.42 -30.85
C ARG A 195 2.80 36.13 -29.54
N ASP A 196 1.52 36.53 -29.45
CA ASP A 196 0.74 36.38 -28.23
C ASP A 196 0.12 34.98 -28.10
N VAL A 197 0.28 34.14 -29.12
CA VAL A 197 -0.26 32.76 -29.09
C VAL A 197 0.63 31.88 -28.26
N GLN A 198 0.18 31.53 -27.06
CA GLN A 198 0.90 30.68 -26.13
C GLN A 198 0.79 29.20 -26.51
N LEU A 199 1.90 28.60 -26.94
CA LEU A 199 2.00 27.15 -27.24
C LEU A 199 2.60 26.33 -26.09
N GLY A 200 2.96 26.98 -24.96
CA GLY A 200 3.70 26.40 -23.86
C GLY A 200 5.10 27.02 -23.72
N GLU A 201 5.96 26.43 -22.91
CA GLU A 201 7.33 26.91 -22.74
C GLU A 201 8.13 26.72 -24.04
N ALA A 202 8.68 27.80 -24.59
CA ALA A 202 9.47 27.83 -25.82
C ALA A 202 8.73 27.37 -27.09
N GLY A 203 7.42 27.26 -27.08
CA GLY A 203 6.62 27.00 -28.28
C GLY A 203 6.24 28.30 -29.01
N PHE A 204 6.21 28.25 -30.34
CA PHE A 204 5.87 29.40 -31.17
C PHE A 204 5.16 29.05 -32.47
N LEU A 205 4.50 30.03 -33.04
CA LEU A 205 3.90 29.97 -34.37
C LEU A 205 4.77 30.70 -35.39
N TYR A 206 4.83 30.18 -36.59
CA TYR A 206 5.32 30.93 -37.74
C TYR A 206 4.44 30.70 -38.96
N VAL A 207 4.49 31.63 -39.87
CA VAL A 207 3.65 31.63 -41.07
C VAL A 207 4.58 31.67 -42.29
N VAL A 208 4.28 30.80 -43.26
CA VAL A 208 5.00 30.76 -44.54
C VAL A 208 4.08 31.07 -45.72
N ASP A 209 4.64 31.68 -46.74
CA ASP A 209 3.95 31.93 -48.01
C ASP A 209 3.90 30.69 -48.92
N ARG A 210 3.28 30.81 -50.06
CA ARG A 210 3.14 29.77 -51.09
C ARG A 210 4.49 29.24 -51.62
N ALA A 211 5.53 30.01 -51.54
CA ALA A 211 6.89 29.60 -51.93
C ALA A 211 7.68 28.99 -50.77
N GLY A 212 7.11 28.89 -49.56
CA GLY A 212 7.78 28.39 -48.36
C GLY A 212 8.68 29.39 -47.69
N ARG A 213 8.59 30.68 -48.06
CA ARG A 213 9.33 31.76 -47.42
C ARG A 213 8.64 32.17 -46.13
N VAL A 214 9.42 32.45 -45.11
CA VAL A 214 8.92 32.85 -43.80
C VAL A 214 8.32 34.25 -43.87
N ALA A 215 7.03 34.33 -43.76
CA ALA A 215 6.29 35.57 -43.68
C ALA A 215 6.37 36.21 -42.28
N PHE A 216 6.36 35.36 -41.26
CA PHE A 216 6.51 35.74 -39.87
C PHE A 216 7.14 34.60 -39.06
N HIS A 217 8.07 34.97 -38.19
CA HIS A 217 8.68 34.08 -37.21
C HIS A 217 9.13 34.88 -35.99
N PRO A 218 8.76 34.51 -34.76
CA PRO A 218 9.03 35.35 -33.58
C PRO A 218 10.53 35.54 -33.32
N ASN A 219 11.37 34.56 -33.70
CA ASN A 219 12.81 34.58 -33.46
C ASN A 219 13.63 35.03 -34.68
N ILE A 220 13.00 35.52 -35.73
CA ILE A 220 13.69 36.08 -36.91
C ILE A 220 13.38 37.57 -36.96
N ASP A 221 14.44 38.37 -37.19
CA ASP A 221 14.28 39.83 -37.34
C ASP A 221 13.31 40.14 -38.50
N PRO A 222 12.21 40.84 -38.26
CA PRO A 222 11.26 41.24 -39.31
C PRO A 222 11.89 42.03 -40.48
N GLN A 223 13.06 42.62 -40.23
CA GLN A 223 13.80 43.38 -41.25
C GLN A 223 14.85 42.56 -41.99
N ALA A 224 15.07 41.28 -41.57
CA ALA A 224 15.96 40.39 -42.26
C ALA A 224 15.42 39.97 -43.64
N ASP A 225 16.27 39.40 -44.47
CA ASP A 225 15.84 38.77 -45.73
C ASP A 225 14.93 37.55 -45.41
N LEU A 226 13.95 37.34 -46.28
CA LEU A 226 12.98 36.25 -46.11
C LEU A 226 13.66 34.89 -46.14
N ALA A 227 13.67 34.18 -45.00
CA ALA A 227 14.21 32.86 -44.90
C ALA A 227 13.38 31.87 -45.72
N ASP A 228 14.01 30.92 -46.40
CA ASP A 228 13.36 29.84 -47.14
C ASP A 228 13.28 28.58 -46.29
N PHE A 229 12.05 28.17 -45.93
CA PHE A 229 11.74 26.97 -45.16
C PHE A 229 11.00 25.92 -46.01
N SER A 230 10.98 26.08 -47.34
CA SER A 230 10.28 25.19 -48.28
C SER A 230 10.73 23.73 -48.16
N LYS A 231 11.97 23.50 -47.75
CA LYS A 231 12.57 22.16 -47.58
C LYS A 231 12.20 21.49 -46.25
N LEU A 232 11.69 22.24 -45.29
CA LEU A 232 11.29 21.64 -44.00
C LEU A 232 10.07 20.71 -44.21
N PRO A 233 10.10 19.48 -43.67
CA PRO A 233 9.06 18.47 -43.93
C PRO A 233 7.64 18.97 -43.61
N ALA A 234 7.45 19.68 -42.51
CA ALA A 234 6.16 20.23 -42.11
C ALA A 234 5.65 21.28 -43.12
N VAL A 235 6.55 22.19 -43.54
CA VAL A 235 6.22 23.23 -44.52
C VAL A 235 5.91 22.60 -45.88
N ALA A 236 6.76 21.70 -46.36
CA ALA A 236 6.57 21.02 -47.65
C ALA A 236 5.23 20.27 -47.72
N ARG A 237 4.79 19.63 -46.65
CA ARG A 237 3.51 18.95 -46.55
C ARG A 237 2.34 19.93 -46.48
N ALA A 238 2.46 20.99 -45.64
CA ALA A 238 1.41 22.01 -45.54
C ALA A 238 1.16 22.71 -46.90
N LEU A 239 2.21 23.04 -47.64
CA LEU A 239 2.08 23.66 -48.98
C LEU A 239 1.46 22.75 -50.02
N LYS A 240 1.47 21.42 -49.80
CA LYS A 240 0.70 20.45 -50.64
C LYS A 240 -0.77 20.34 -50.22
N GLY A 241 -1.20 21.09 -49.23
CA GLY A 241 -2.57 21.05 -48.69
C GLY A 241 -2.78 20.00 -47.61
N GLU A 242 -1.72 19.34 -47.14
CA GLU A 242 -1.79 18.38 -46.04
C GLU A 242 -1.83 19.14 -44.71
N ARG A 243 -2.51 18.54 -43.73
CA ARG A 243 -2.49 18.97 -42.33
C ARG A 243 -1.98 17.83 -41.44
N GLY A 244 -1.41 18.12 -40.32
CA GLY A 244 -0.97 17.07 -39.41
C GLY A 244 0.04 17.52 -38.39
N ILE A 245 0.65 16.52 -37.76
CA ILE A 245 1.71 16.70 -36.78
C ILE A 245 2.89 15.84 -37.16
N LEU A 246 4.09 16.38 -37.01
CA LEU A 246 5.36 15.67 -37.11
C LEU A 246 6.05 15.70 -35.76
N ILE A 247 6.61 14.57 -35.36
CA ILE A 247 7.49 14.43 -34.21
C ILE A 247 8.84 13.96 -34.75
N GLY A 248 9.84 14.76 -34.63
CA GLY A 248 11.15 14.44 -35.20
C GLY A 248 12.28 15.21 -34.53
N PRO A 249 13.53 14.89 -34.87
CA PRO A 249 14.67 15.70 -34.45
C PRO A 249 14.57 17.09 -35.06
N ASP A 250 15.00 18.09 -34.30
CA ASP A 250 15.26 19.40 -34.89
C ASP A 250 16.56 19.31 -35.68
N GLU A 251 16.50 19.64 -36.97
CA GLU A 251 17.71 19.66 -37.82
C GLU A 251 18.75 20.70 -37.37
N ARG A 252 18.33 21.68 -36.52
CA ARG A 252 19.21 22.76 -36.03
C ARG A 252 19.67 22.59 -34.58
N GLU A 253 18.87 21.98 -33.70
CA GLU A 253 19.18 21.90 -32.26
C GLU A 253 19.32 20.48 -31.71
N GLY A 254 19.13 19.43 -32.53
CA GLY A 254 19.29 18.02 -32.10
C GLY A 254 18.27 17.55 -31.05
N ALA A 255 17.40 18.42 -30.56
CA ALA A 255 16.33 18.08 -29.61
C ALA A 255 15.06 17.74 -30.39
N GLY A 256 14.35 16.69 -29.97
CA GLY A 256 13.08 16.33 -30.60
C GLY A 256 12.07 17.48 -30.54
N GLN A 257 11.38 17.71 -31.65
CA GLN A 257 10.35 18.76 -31.77
C GLN A 257 9.00 18.16 -32.14
N VAL A 258 7.95 18.80 -31.66
CA VAL A 258 6.56 18.55 -32.08
C VAL A 258 6.12 19.71 -32.96
N THR A 259 5.82 19.43 -34.22
CA THR A 259 5.47 20.43 -35.24
C THR A 259 4.09 20.12 -35.80
N ALA A 260 3.10 20.93 -35.47
CA ALA A 260 1.78 20.90 -36.09
C ALA A 260 1.74 21.87 -37.27
N PHE A 261 1.11 21.48 -38.36
CA PHE A 261 1.04 22.28 -39.58
C PHE A 261 -0.36 22.27 -40.16
N GLU A 262 -0.82 23.45 -40.60
CA GLU A 262 -2.16 23.65 -41.16
C GLU A 262 -2.06 24.55 -42.39
N PRO A 263 -2.59 24.10 -43.56
CA PRO A 263 -2.59 24.89 -44.78
C PRO A 263 -3.67 25.99 -44.74
N ILE A 264 -3.38 27.13 -45.32
CA ILE A 264 -4.34 28.16 -45.67
C ILE A 264 -4.67 27.96 -47.17
N ALA A 265 -5.43 26.92 -47.45
CA ALA A 265 -5.60 26.38 -48.79
C ALA A 265 -6.02 27.41 -49.83
N ARG A 266 -6.91 28.37 -49.48
CA ARG A 266 -7.40 29.41 -50.39
C ARG A 266 -6.30 30.32 -50.94
N PHE A 267 -5.28 30.56 -50.13
CA PHE A 267 -4.19 31.50 -50.42
C PHE A 267 -2.85 30.82 -50.67
N GLY A 268 -2.77 29.46 -50.42
CA GLY A 268 -1.56 28.70 -50.58
C GLY A 268 -0.48 28.95 -49.51
N TRP A 269 -0.83 29.64 -48.45
CA TRP A 269 0.03 29.89 -47.29
C TRP A 269 -0.15 28.78 -46.27
N ALA A 270 0.72 28.75 -45.24
CA ALA A 270 0.59 27.77 -44.19
C ALA A 270 1.00 28.34 -42.83
N VAL A 271 0.39 27.82 -41.78
CA VAL A 271 0.73 28.09 -40.38
C VAL A 271 1.40 26.85 -39.81
N ILE A 272 2.49 27.08 -39.11
CA ILE A 272 3.27 26.03 -38.44
C ILE A 272 3.36 26.38 -36.95
N ALA A 273 2.98 25.44 -36.10
CA ALA A 273 3.11 25.53 -34.65
C ALA A 273 4.22 24.55 -34.20
N GLN A 274 5.27 25.08 -33.62
CA GLN A 274 6.44 24.32 -33.25
C GLN A 274 6.75 24.46 -31.77
N GLU A 275 7.08 23.33 -31.11
CA GLU A 275 7.41 23.30 -29.68
C GLU A 275 8.41 22.18 -29.41
N PRO A 276 9.41 22.39 -28.52
CA PRO A 276 10.29 21.33 -28.09
C PRO A 276 9.53 20.14 -27.48
N ALA A 277 9.85 18.92 -27.87
CA ALA A 277 9.14 17.71 -27.43
C ALA A 277 9.12 17.57 -25.90
N ARG A 278 10.18 18.02 -25.22
CA ARG A 278 10.25 18.05 -23.76
C ARG A 278 9.14 18.94 -23.16
N ALA A 279 8.95 20.12 -23.69
CA ALA A 279 7.90 21.04 -23.24
C ALA A 279 6.52 20.51 -23.62
N ALA A 280 6.39 20.01 -24.86
CA ALA A 280 5.18 19.43 -25.38
C ALA A 280 4.62 18.30 -24.52
N PHE A 281 5.47 17.46 -23.96
CA PHE A 281 5.10 16.26 -23.19
C PHE A 281 5.37 16.39 -21.69
N ALA A 282 5.83 17.54 -21.19
CA ALA A 282 6.17 17.72 -19.78
C ALA A 282 5.03 17.36 -18.82
N ALA A 283 3.82 17.85 -19.10
CA ALA A 283 2.65 17.57 -18.27
C ALA A 283 2.28 16.06 -18.30
N ARG A 284 2.36 15.44 -19.49
CA ARG A 284 2.18 14.00 -19.65
C ARG A 284 3.18 13.21 -18.80
N ASP A 285 4.46 13.52 -18.91
CA ASP A 285 5.54 12.78 -18.27
C ASP A 285 5.47 12.93 -16.74
N GLN A 286 5.12 14.12 -16.25
CA GLN A 286 4.87 14.35 -14.83
C GLN A 286 3.68 13.53 -14.31
N GLN A 287 2.60 13.48 -15.07
CA GLN A 287 1.40 12.71 -14.68
C GLN A 287 1.67 11.20 -14.71
N LEU A 288 2.40 10.72 -15.73
CA LEU A 288 2.81 9.31 -15.82
C LEU A 288 3.75 8.91 -14.68
N LEU A 289 4.67 9.79 -14.27
CA LEU A 289 5.54 9.54 -13.12
C LEU A 289 4.73 9.39 -11.82
N ARG A 290 3.77 10.29 -11.58
CA ARG A 290 2.87 10.19 -10.41
C ARG A 290 2.09 8.88 -10.42
N LEU A 291 1.58 8.49 -11.57
CA LEU A 291 0.84 7.24 -11.76
C LEU A 291 1.72 6.01 -11.51
N ALA A 292 2.95 6.01 -12.02
CA ALA A 292 3.92 4.94 -11.80
C ALA A 292 4.27 4.77 -10.32
N ILE A 293 4.48 5.89 -9.59
CA ILE A 293 4.71 5.86 -8.14
C ILE A 293 3.49 5.29 -7.41
N ALA A 294 2.27 5.71 -7.76
CA ALA A 294 1.05 5.20 -7.14
C ALA A 294 0.90 3.68 -7.35
N TYR A 295 1.14 3.19 -8.57
CA TYR A 295 1.09 1.75 -8.84
C TYR A 295 2.20 0.98 -8.11
N ALA A 296 3.41 1.52 -8.02
CA ALA A 296 4.48 0.90 -7.26
C ALA A 296 4.11 0.75 -5.77
N LEU A 297 3.48 1.77 -5.17
CA LEU A 297 3.00 1.71 -3.80
C LEU A 297 1.88 0.67 -3.61
N ILE A 298 0.93 0.59 -4.55
CA ILE A 298 -0.14 -0.43 -4.52
C ILE A 298 0.44 -1.84 -4.60
N VAL A 299 1.39 -2.08 -5.52
CA VAL A 299 2.05 -3.39 -5.67
C VAL A 299 2.80 -3.75 -4.38
N LEU A 300 3.52 -2.79 -3.77
CA LEU A 300 4.23 -2.98 -2.51
C LEU A 300 3.27 -3.33 -1.37
N LEU A 301 2.14 -2.64 -1.28
CA LEU A 301 1.10 -2.90 -0.28
C LEU A 301 0.52 -4.32 -0.43
N VAL A 302 0.15 -4.71 -1.65
CA VAL A 302 -0.39 -6.03 -1.95
C VAL A 302 0.64 -7.13 -1.66
N ALA A 303 1.90 -6.92 -2.06
CA ALA A 303 2.99 -7.86 -1.78
C ALA A 303 3.23 -8.01 -0.27
N SER A 304 3.21 -6.91 0.49
CA SER A 304 3.35 -6.91 1.95
C SER A 304 2.20 -7.66 2.63
N ALA A 305 0.97 -7.41 2.19
CA ALA A 305 -0.21 -8.11 2.70
C ALA A 305 -0.16 -9.63 2.39
N ALA A 306 0.25 -10.00 1.18
CA ALA A 306 0.42 -11.40 0.78
C ALA A 306 1.51 -12.10 1.61
N ALA A 307 2.66 -11.44 1.83
CA ALA A 307 3.74 -11.95 2.67
C ALA A 307 3.30 -12.14 4.13
N LEU A 308 2.54 -11.18 4.67
CA LEU A 308 1.97 -11.28 6.02
C LEU A 308 0.99 -12.46 6.13
N ALA A 309 0.10 -12.62 5.15
CA ALA A 309 -0.86 -13.72 5.11
C ALA A 309 -0.15 -15.10 5.10
N VAL A 310 0.87 -15.26 4.24
CA VAL A 310 1.70 -16.47 4.20
C VAL A 310 2.36 -16.71 5.55
N ARG A 311 2.93 -15.67 6.18
CA ARG A 311 3.58 -15.77 7.49
C ARG A 311 2.62 -16.24 8.59
N VAL A 312 1.42 -15.68 8.62
CA VAL A 312 0.37 -16.04 9.59
C VAL A 312 -0.07 -17.50 9.40
N VAL A 313 -0.30 -17.93 8.16
CA VAL A 313 -0.68 -19.32 7.86
C VAL A 313 0.42 -20.30 8.29
N MET A 314 1.68 -20.00 7.99
CA MET A 314 2.82 -20.84 8.39
C MET A 314 3.00 -20.89 9.92
N GLN A 315 2.82 -19.76 10.62
CA GLN A 315 2.86 -19.76 12.09
C GLN A 315 1.75 -20.61 12.70
N ARG A 316 0.51 -20.50 12.21
CA ARG A 316 -0.61 -21.32 12.68
C ARG A 316 -0.36 -22.81 12.49
N ARG A 317 0.19 -23.21 11.35
CA ARG A 317 0.55 -24.62 11.09
C ARG A 317 1.60 -25.13 12.09
N ARG A 318 2.67 -24.37 12.32
CA ARG A 318 3.72 -24.73 13.29
C ARG A 318 3.19 -24.87 14.72
N ILE A 319 2.26 -24.00 15.13
CA ILE A 319 1.62 -24.08 16.45
C ILE A 319 0.77 -25.36 16.54
N ALA A 320 -0.03 -25.65 15.53
CA ALA A 320 -0.87 -26.86 15.50
C ALA A 320 -0.04 -28.15 15.55
N GLU A 321 1.06 -28.22 14.78
CA GLU A 321 1.99 -29.37 14.80
C GLU A 321 2.64 -29.55 16.16
N ARG A 322 3.08 -28.47 16.81
CA ARG A 322 3.65 -28.52 18.16
C ARG A 322 2.63 -28.97 19.21
N SER A 323 1.40 -28.46 19.12
CA SER A 323 0.31 -28.86 20.03
C SER A 323 0.00 -30.35 19.88
N ALA A 324 -0.13 -30.86 18.67
CA ALA A 324 -0.38 -32.26 18.40
C ALA A 324 0.78 -33.17 18.92
N ALA A 325 2.04 -32.74 18.74
CA ALA A 325 3.19 -33.50 19.24
C ALA A 325 3.23 -33.52 20.77
N LEU A 326 2.90 -32.38 21.44
CA LEU A 326 2.79 -32.34 22.90
C LEU A 326 1.68 -33.24 23.45
N GLU A 327 0.51 -33.24 22.80
CA GLU A 327 -0.60 -34.10 23.19
C GLU A 327 -0.22 -35.59 23.04
N ALA A 328 0.44 -35.97 21.93
CA ALA A 328 0.92 -37.34 21.73
C ALA A 328 1.91 -37.75 22.80
N ALA A 329 2.95 -36.94 23.06
CA ALA A 329 3.95 -37.24 24.08
C ALA A 329 3.36 -37.34 25.49
N ASN A 330 2.39 -36.53 25.81
CA ASN A 330 1.69 -36.56 27.09
C ASN A 330 0.85 -37.86 27.24
N LYS A 331 0.17 -38.27 26.15
CA LYS A 331 -0.60 -39.53 26.13
C LYS A 331 0.31 -40.75 26.29
N ASP A 332 1.47 -40.75 25.63
CA ASP A 332 2.45 -41.85 25.75
C ASP A 332 3.01 -41.96 27.17
N LEU A 333 3.35 -40.83 27.83
CA LEU A 333 3.82 -40.80 29.20
C LEU A 333 2.81 -41.40 30.20
N GLU A 334 1.54 -41.18 29.94
CA GLU A 334 0.46 -41.72 30.78
C GLU A 334 0.24 -43.20 30.61
N SER A 335 0.18 -43.61 29.34
CA SER A 335 0.07 -45.04 29.04
C SER A 335 1.20 -45.81 29.71
N PHE A 336 2.41 -45.26 29.64
CA PHE A 336 3.59 -45.80 30.33
C PHE A 336 3.39 -45.87 31.85
N SER A 337 3.00 -44.75 32.48
CA SER A 337 2.82 -44.67 33.94
C SER A 337 1.76 -45.65 34.43
N TYR A 338 0.65 -45.79 33.67
CA TYR A 338 -0.41 -46.76 34.00
C TYR A 338 0.07 -48.19 33.90
N SER A 339 0.72 -48.58 32.78
CA SER A 339 1.22 -49.94 32.55
C SER A 339 2.23 -50.36 33.60
N VAL A 340 3.24 -49.49 33.84
CA VAL A 340 4.28 -49.80 34.84
C VAL A 340 3.68 -49.99 36.23
N SER A 341 2.72 -49.16 36.63
CA SER A 341 2.10 -49.25 37.94
C SER A 341 1.26 -50.51 38.09
N HIS A 342 0.54 -50.92 37.03
CA HIS A 342 -0.22 -52.18 37.01
C HIS A 342 0.74 -53.40 37.16
N ASP A 343 1.82 -53.40 36.40
CA ASP A 343 2.74 -54.53 36.32
C ASP A 343 3.62 -54.67 37.59
N LEU A 344 3.83 -53.57 38.32
CA LEU A 344 4.50 -53.60 39.61
C LEU A 344 3.58 -54.07 40.76
N ARG A 345 2.27 -53.83 40.68
CA ARG A 345 1.33 -54.18 41.75
C ARG A 345 1.11 -55.70 41.90
N ALA A 346 1.19 -56.46 40.79
CA ALA A 346 0.97 -57.91 40.79
C ALA A 346 2.06 -58.63 41.57
N PRO A 347 3.37 -58.42 41.32
CA PRO A 347 4.44 -59.08 42.08
C PRO A 347 4.48 -58.70 43.55
N LEU A 348 4.13 -57.40 43.86
CA LEU A 348 4.10 -56.98 45.26
C LEU A 348 2.98 -57.64 46.06
N ARG A 349 1.82 -57.85 45.49
CA ARG A 349 0.74 -58.62 46.12
C ARG A 349 1.12 -60.07 46.34
N ALA A 350 1.88 -60.67 45.41
CA ALA A 350 2.40 -62.05 45.57
C ALA A 350 3.40 -62.14 46.73
N ILE A 351 4.34 -61.14 46.80
CA ILE A 351 5.33 -61.11 47.90
C ILE A 351 4.65 -61.00 49.28
N ASP A 352 3.71 -60.05 49.43
CA ASP A 352 2.96 -59.84 50.70
C ASP A 352 2.14 -61.14 51.02
N GLY A 353 1.47 -61.70 49.98
CA GLY A 353 0.66 -62.91 50.13
C GLY A 353 1.46 -64.14 50.63
N PHE A 354 2.61 -64.40 50.00
CA PHE A 354 3.46 -65.51 50.41
C PHE A 354 4.11 -65.28 51.78
N ALA A 355 4.54 -64.04 52.07
CA ALA A 355 5.04 -63.65 53.37
C ALA A 355 3.97 -63.88 54.47
N ARG A 356 2.73 -63.47 54.20
CA ARG A 356 1.60 -63.74 55.12
C ARG A 356 1.31 -65.21 55.31
N LEU A 357 1.31 -66.01 54.27
CA LEU A 357 1.11 -67.48 54.38
C LEU A 357 2.22 -68.13 55.20
N LEU A 358 3.49 -67.72 55.00
CA LEU A 358 4.59 -68.24 55.80
C LEU A 358 4.44 -67.88 57.27
N GLU A 359 3.97 -66.65 57.59
CA GLU A 359 3.73 -66.25 58.96
C GLU A 359 2.55 -66.96 59.61
N GLN A 360 1.47 -67.25 58.86
CA GLN A 360 0.28 -67.92 59.38
C GLN A 360 0.44 -69.42 59.48
N ASP A 361 0.90 -70.12 58.44
CA ASP A 361 0.88 -71.54 58.33
C ASP A 361 2.12 -72.21 58.95
N HIS A 362 3.22 -71.45 59.07
CA HIS A 362 4.49 -72.00 59.55
C HIS A 362 5.02 -71.23 60.78
N SER A 363 4.18 -70.49 61.52
CA SER A 363 4.58 -69.68 62.68
C SER A 363 5.36 -70.44 63.74
N ASN A 364 5.04 -71.77 63.94
CA ASN A 364 5.70 -72.62 64.90
C ASN A 364 7.12 -73.07 64.49
N LYS A 365 7.48 -72.87 63.22
CA LYS A 365 8.80 -73.22 62.65
C LYS A 365 9.69 -72.01 62.47
N LEU A 366 9.18 -70.82 62.68
CA LEU A 366 9.88 -69.57 62.51
C LEU A 366 10.45 -69.09 63.87
N ASP A 367 11.71 -68.84 63.91
CA ASP A 367 12.33 -68.19 65.06
C ASP A 367 11.98 -66.69 65.13
N ALA A 368 12.40 -66.02 66.15
CA ALA A 368 12.10 -64.62 66.37
C ALA A 368 12.66 -63.68 65.23
N GLU A 369 13.83 -64.03 64.70
CA GLU A 369 14.47 -63.27 63.64
C GLU A 369 13.77 -63.50 62.28
N ALA A 370 13.39 -64.74 61.97
CA ALA A 370 12.62 -65.02 60.75
C ALA A 370 11.26 -64.27 60.74
N ARG A 371 10.54 -64.20 61.88
CA ARG A 371 9.31 -63.40 62.01
C ARG A 371 9.56 -61.88 61.84
N ARG A 372 10.65 -61.36 62.41
CA ARG A 372 11.05 -60.02 62.23
C ARG A 372 11.35 -59.67 60.75
N LEU A 373 12.08 -60.54 60.07
CA LEU A 373 12.39 -60.38 58.61
C LEU A 373 11.15 -60.45 57.73
N LEU A 374 10.21 -61.39 58.03
CA LEU A 374 8.91 -61.45 57.31
C LEU A 374 8.11 -60.15 57.54
N GLY A 375 8.11 -59.62 58.78
CA GLY A 375 7.51 -58.29 59.09
C GLY A 375 8.09 -57.17 58.22
N VAL A 376 9.43 -57.12 58.09
CA VAL A 376 10.13 -56.12 57.26
C VAL A 376 9.76 -56.28 55.77
N ILE A 377 9.67 -57.52 55.26
CA ILE A 377 9.29 -57.80 53.87
C ILE A 377 7.86 -57.28 53.59
N ARG A 378 6.91 -57.61 54.47
CA ARG A 378 5.51 -57.19 54.36
C ARG A 378 5.35 -55.73 54.44
N GLU A 379 6.03 -55.05 55.40
CA GLU A 379 6.01 -53.59 55.56
C GLU A 379 6.51 -52.91 54.25
N ASN A 380 7.64 -53.37 53.70
CA ASN A 380 8.19 -52.80 52.47
C ASN A 380 7.31 -53.09 51.23
N SER A 381 6.72 -54.27 51.16
CA SER A 381 5.79 -54.61 50.06
C SER A 381 4.54 -53.74 50.11
N GLY A 382 3.95 -53.53 51.27
CA GLY A 382 2.81 -52.65 51.51
C GLY A 382 3.14 -51.19 51.13
N ARG A 383 4.30 -50.72 51.57
CA ARG A 383 4.78 -49.38 51.25
C ARG A 383 5.00 -49.17 49.73
N MET A 384 5.59 -50.13 49.03
CA MET A 384 5.74 -50.05 47.58
C MET A 384 4.38 -49.98 46.89
N ALA A 385 3.37 -50.69 47.35
CA ALA A 385 2.02 -50.63 46.85
C ALA A 385 1.41 -49.23 47.04
N GLU A 386 1.57 -48.61 48.25
CA GLU A 386 1.14 -47.24 48.52
C GLU A 386 1.84 -46.21 47.61
N LEU A 387 3.19 -46.34 47.42
CA LEU A 387 3.93 -45.43 46.52
C LEU A 387 3.41 -45.50 45.08
N ILE A 388 3.08 -46.71 44.58
CA ILE A 388 2.53 -46.90 43.23
C ILE A 388 1.11 -46.29 43.13
N ASP A 389 0.27 -46.48 44.15
CA ASP A 389 -1.08 -45.91 44.18
C ASP A 389 -1.04 -44.37 44.21
N ASP A 390 -0.15 -43.79 45.01
CA ASP A 390 0.07 -42.36 45.09
C ASP A 390 0.60 -41.77 43.77
N LEU A 391 1.52 -42.46 43.10
CA LEU A 391 2.03 -42.06 41.79
C LEU A 391 0.93 -42.07 40.73
N LEU A 392 0.08 -43.08 40.72
CA LEU A 392 -1.07 -43.15 39.83
C LEU A 392 -2.08 -42.02 40.11
N ALA A 393 -2.39 -41.77 41.39
CA ALA A 393 -3.26 -40.70 41.80
C ALA A 393 -2.70 -39.35 41.34
N PHE A 394 -1.40 -39.09 41.56
CA PHE A 394 -0.72 -37.89 41.11
C PHE A 394 -0.74 -37.75 39.59
N SER A 395 -0.52 -38.81 38.82
CA SER A 395 -0.60 -38.78 37.35
C SER A 395 -2.01 -38.43 36.86
N ARG A 396 -3.06 -39.00 37.43
CA ARG A 396 -4.47 -38.80 37.06
C ARG A 396 -4.97 -37.38 37.38
N LEU A 397 -4.47 -36.77 38.46
CA LEU A 397 -4.88 -35.40 38.87
C LEU A 397 -4.67 -34.36 37.77
N GLY A 398 -3.73 -34.58 36.85
CA GLY A 398 -3.48 -33.63 35.76
C GLY A 398 -4.66 -33.44 34.79
N ARG A 399 -5.62 -34.37 34.70
CA ARG A 399 -6.62 -34.43 33.62
C ARG A 399 -8.06 -34.40 34.05
N GLN A 400 -8.35 -34.66 35.30
CA GLN A 400 -9.72 -34.68 35.78
C GLN A 400 -10.34 -33.31 35.55
N THR A 401 -11.39 -33.24 34.76
CA THR A 401 -12.11 -31.97 34.54
C THR A 401 -12.59 -31.46 35.91
N LEU A 402 -12.19 -30.25 36.29
CA LEU A 402 -12.65 -29.63 37.53
C LEU A 402 -14.16 -29.40 37.47
N ARG A 403 -14.83 -29.73 38.55
CA ARG A 403 -16.26 -29.45 38.78
C ARG A 403 -16.40 -28.44 39.91
N PRO A 404 -16.16 -27.15 39.65
CA PRO A 404 -16.12 -26.14 40.69
C PRO A 404 -17.52 -25.81 41.17
N GLU A 405 -17.77 -26.03 42.46
CA GLU A 405 -18.95 -25.62 43.19
C GLU A 405 -18.59 -24.73 44.37
N ARG A 406 -19.58 -24.07 44.98
CA ARG A 406 -19.38 -23.28 46.21
C ARG A 406 -19.30 -24.24 47.37
N LEU A 407 -18.22 -24.16 48.16
CA LEU A 407 -17.91 -25.09 49.22
C LEU A 407 -17.83 -24.38 50.56
N ASP A 408 -18.38 -25.00 51.59
CA ASP A 408 -18.09 -24.69 52.98
C ASP A 408 -16.80 -25.40 53.37
N MET A 409 -15.73 -24.62 53.47
CA MET A 409 -14.41 -25.14 53.77
C MET A 409 -14.26 -25.64 55.20
N ALA A 410 -15.09 -25.11 56.15
CA ALA A 410 -15.14 -25.62 57.54
C ALA A 410 -15.79 -27.00 57.61
N GLU A 411 -16.88 -27.24 56.87
CA GLU A 411 -17.48 -28.56 56.71
C GLU A 411 -16.49 -29.58 56.14
N LEU A 412 -15.76 -29.19 55.04
CA LEU A 412 -14.78 -30.09 54.41
C LEU A 412 -13.60 -30.43 55.32
N ALA A 413 -13.04 -29.42 56.02
CA ALA A 413 -11.93 -29.64 56.93
C ALA A 413 -12.39 -30.49 58.15
N GLY A 414 -13.56 -30.23 58.69
CA GLY A 414 -14.15 -31.03 59.77
C GLY A 414 -14.45 -32.46 59.39
N ALA A 415 -14.99 -32.71 58.21
CA ALA A 415 -15.20 -34.07 57.69
C ALA A 415 -13.90 -34.80 57.47
N ALA A 416 -12.88 -34.15 56.87
CA ALA A 416 -11.57 -34.74 56.69
C ALA A 416 -10.88 -35.09 58.02
N TRP A 417 -11.04 -34.25 59.07
CA TRP A 417 -10.54 -34.58 60.39
C TRP A 417 -11.27 -35.75 61.06
N GLY A 418 -12.57 -35.84 60.92
CA GLY A 418 -13.39 -36.93 61.50
C GLY A 418 -13.06 -38.30 60.89
N GLU A 419 -12.53 -38.37 59.66
CA GLU A 419 -12.08 -39.62 59.03
C GLU A 419 -10.69 -40.06 59.53
N LEU A 420 -9.91 -39.12 60.10
CA LEU A 420 -8.62 -39.44 60.69
C LEU A 420 -8.84 -39.92 62.09
N HIS A 421 -8.71 -41.19 62.38
CA HIS A 421 -8.85 -41.79 63.68
C HIS A 421 -7.85 -41.16 64.68
N ALA A 422 -8.01 -39.89 64.99
CA ALA A 422 -7.21 -39.13 65.94
C ALA A 422 -7.52 -39.66 67.33
N GLY A 423 -6.52 -40.15 68.04
CA GLY A 423 -6.68 -40.56 69.42
C GLY A 423 -7.17 -39.35 70.26
N GLU A 424 -7.84 -39.64 71.40
CA GLU A 424 -8.40 -38.60 72.31
C GLU A 424 -7.36 -37.59 72.84
N ALA A 425 -6.09 -37.85 72.64
CA ALA A 425 -5.00 -37.02 73.15
C ALA A 425 -4.60 -35.80 72.29
N THR A 426 -5.13 -35.64 71.06
CA THR A 426 -4.83 -34.52 70.15
C THR A 426 -5.92 -33.47 70.19
N GLN A 427 -5.57 -32.23 70.56
CA GLN A 427 -6.48 -31.11 70.57
C GLN A 427 -6.64 -30.61 69.11
N PHE A 428 -7.88 -30.66 68.61
CA PHE A 428 -8.23 -30.08 67.33
C PHE A 428 -9.01 -28.76 67.48
N ARG A 429 -8.54 -27.68 66.82
CA ARG A 429 -9.23 -26.38 66.82
C ARG A 429 -9.55 -25.98 65.38
N LEU A 430 -10.83 -25.87 65.08
CA LEU A 430 -11.32 -25.38 63.79
C LEU A 430 -11.78 -23.94 63.93
N GLY A 431 -11.06 -23.00 63.39
CA GLY A 431 -11.39 -21.60 63.32
C GLY A 431 -12.39 -21.30 62.19
N ARG A 432 -12.69 -20.02 62.03
CA ARG A 432 -13.57 -19.59 60.96
C ARG A 432 -12.82 -19.69 59.62
N LEU A 433 -13.40 -20.37 58.60
CA LEU A 433 -12.86 -20.50 57.28
C LEU A 433 -13.74 -19.77 56.25
N PRO A 434 -13.20 -18.96 55.36
CA PRO A 434 -13.94 -18.40 54.25
C PRO A 434 -14.41 -19.51 53.32
N PRO A 435 -15.57 -19.34 52.65
CA PRO A 435 -16.02 -20.27 51.62
C PRO A 435 -15.13 -20.19 50.40
N ALA A 436 -15.04 -21.29 49.62
CA ALA A 436 -14.28 -21.31 48.38
C ALA A 436 -15.12 -21.85 47.21
N ARG A 437 -14.65 -21.62 46.00
CA ARG A 437 -15.18 -22.27 44.81
C ARG A 437 -14.15 -23.27 44.28
N GLY A 438 -14.53 -24.54 44.21
CA GLY A 438 -13.62 -25.58 43.76
C GLY A 438 -14.27 -26.96 43.64
N ASP A 439 -13.51 -27.93 43.27
CA ASP A 439 -13.91 -29.35 43.21
C ASP A 439 -13.90 -29.97 44.60
N ARG A 440 -15.08 -30.35 45.09
CA ARG A 440 -15.26 -30.90 46.44
C ARG A 440 -14.35 -32.10 46.74
N ALA A 441 -14.23 -33.01 45.81
CA ALA A 441 -13.45 -34.24 46.01
C ALA A 441 -11.92 -33.92 46.10
N LEU A 442 -11.47 -33.04 45.23
CA LEU A 442 -10.06 -32.65 45.21
C LEU A 442 -9.69 -31.76 46.42
N LEU A 443 -10.53 -30.83 46.83
CA LEU A 443 -10.24 -29.99 48.01
C LEU A 443 -10.38 -30.80 49.30
N ARG A 444 -11.25 -31.80 49.36
CA ARG A 444 -11.27 -32.75 50.47
C ARG A 444 -9.92 -33.50 50.56
N GLN A 445 -9.34 -33.90 49.42
CA GLN A 445 -8.03 -34.54 49.39
C GLN A 445 -6.91 -33.62 49.86
N VAL A 446 -7.00 -32.31 49.58
CA VAL A 446 -6.08 -31.29 50.13
C VAL A 446 -6.13 -31.28 51.67
N TRP A 447 -7.35 -31.18 52.23
CA TRP A 447 -7.56 -31.21 53.67
C TRP A 447 -7.04 -32.52 54.30
N ALA A 448 -7.39 -33.67 53.74
CA ALA A 448 -7.00 -34.98 54.22
C ALA A 448 -5.45 -35.10 54.27
N ASN A 449 -4.73 -34.64 53.23
CA ASN A 449 -3.27 -34.70 53.20
C ASN A 449 -2.63 -33.76 54.25
N LEU A 450 -3.13 -32.51 54.37
CA LEU A 450 -2.57 -31.53 55.29
C LEU A 450 -2.85 -31.91 56.75
N LEU A 451 -4.09 -32.33 57.07
CA LEU A 451 -4.50 -32.74 58.42
C LEU A 451 -3.84 -34.04 58.87
N SER A 452 -3.72 -35.04 57.96
CA SER A 452 -2.98 -36.26 58.20
C SER A 452 -1.51 -36.01 58.50
N ASN A 453 -0.88 -35.05 57.78
CA ASN A 453 0.50 -34.64 58.06
C ASN A 453 0.61 -33.99 59.44
N ALA A 454 -0.27 -33.03 59.78
CA ALA A 454 -0.28 -32.36 61.07
C ALA A 454 -0.45 -33.33 62.23
N LEU A 455 -1.38 -34.29 62.13
CA LEU A 455 -1.60 -35.33 63.12
C LEU A 455 -0.36 -36.23 63.25
N LYS A 456 0.20 -36.68 62.17
CA LYS A 456 1.37 -37.53 62.12
C LYS A 456 2.59 -36.88 62.78
N TYR A 457 2.92 -35.67 62.42
CA TYR A 457 4.12 -34.99 62.90
C TYR A 457 4.00 -34.44 64.35
N SER A 458 2.76 -34.32 64.85
CA SER A 458 2.50 -33.94 66.26
C SER A 458 2.34 -35.16 67.19
N SER A 459 2.19 -36.39 66.64
CA SER A 459 1.83 -37.60 67.38
C SER A 459 2.75 -37.98 68.56
N LYS A 460 4.02 -37.54 68.53
CA LYS A 460 5.00 -37.81 69.59
C LYS A 460 5.06 -36.70 70.64
N ARG A 461 4.20 -35.65 70.52
CA ARG A 461 4.20 -34.48 71.41
C ARG A 461 3.19 -34.67 72.54
N GLN A 462 3.62 -34.42 73.78
CA GLN A 462 2.66 -34.26 74.88
C GLN A 462 1.83 -33.01 74.67
N GLY A 463 0.46 -33.11 74.61
CA GLY A 463 -0.39 -32.02 74.26
C GLY A 463 -0.35 -31.66 72.77
N ALA A 464 -0.36 -32.67 71.93
CA ALA A 464 -0.47 -32.49 70.47
C ALA A 464 -1.67 -31.61 70.14
N ALA A 465 -1.45 -30.58 69.30
CA ALA A 465 -2.52 -29.64 68.88
C ALA A 465 -2.42 -29.38 67.38
N VAL A 466 -3.55 -29.41 66.72
CA VAL A 466 -3.72 -29.04 65.32
C VAL A 466 -4.76 -27.94 65.23
N GLU A 467 -4.42 -26.83 64.62
CA GLU A 467 -5.29 -25.70 64.43
C GLU A 467 -5.51 -25.41 62.93
N VAL A 468 -6.73 -25.18 62.54
CA VAL A 468 -7.12 -24.78 61.19
C VAL A 468 -7.70 -23.36 61.24
N SER A 469 -7.13 -22.46 60.43
CA SER A 469 -7.60 -21.09 60.37
C SER A 469 -7.66 -20.62 58.90
N GLY A 470 -8.39 -19.54 58.64
CA GLY A 470 -8.49 -18.97 57.31
C GLY A 470 -8.74 -17.48 57.32
N SER A 471 -8.34 -16.80 56.29
CA SER A 471 -8.58 -15.39 56.04
C SER A 471 -8.92 -15.15 54.57
N ASP A 472 -9.63 -14.07 54.31
CA ASP A 472 -10.00 -13.64 52.98
C ASP A 472 -9.69 -12.15 52.84
N ASP A 473 -8.96 -11.77 51.81
CA ASP A 473 -8.63 -10.37 51.52
C ASP A 473 -9.47 -9.82 50.31
N GLY A 474 -10.46 -10.57 49.88
CA GLY A 474 -11.30 -10.22 48.73
C GLY A 474 -10.71 -10.58 47.36
N ARG A 475 -9.43 -10.99 47.30
CA ARG A 475 -8.76 -11.49 46.10
C ARG A 475 -8.52 -12.98 46.16
N GLU A 476 -8.07 -13.47 47.28
CA GLU A 476 -7.83 -14.88 47.55
C GLU A 476 -8.27 -15.27 48.98
N ALA A 477 -8.84 -16.45 49.09
CA ALA A 477 -9.10 -17.09 50.37
C ALA A 477 -7.87 -17.92 50.75
N VAL A 478 -7.27 -17.63 51.92
CA VAL A 478 -6.09 -18.32 52.43
C VAL A 478 -6.49 -19.23 53.59
N TYR A 479 -6.01 -20.46 53.58
CA TYR A 479 -6.23 -21.47 54.59
C TYR A 479 -4.90 -21.90 55.19
N CYS A 480 -4.88 -22.12 56.49
CA CYS A 480 -3.72 -22.54 57.23
C CYS A 480 -4.03 -23.77 58.10
N VAL A 481 -3.17 -24.78 58.02
CA VAL A 481 -3.12 -25.89 58.95
C VAL A 481 -1.84 -25.76 59.77
N SER A 482 -1.98 -25.55 61.08
CA SER A 482 -0.87 -25.37 62.02
C SER A 482 -0.80 -26.57 62.99
N ASP A 483 0.39 -27.09 63.18
CA ASP A 483 0.67 -28.10 64.19
C ASP A 483 1.80 -27.67 65.13
N ASN A 484 1.83 -28.22 66.34
CA ASN A 484 2.91 -28.05 67.32
C ASN A 484 3.91 -29.23 67.32
N GLY A 485 4.04 -29.94 66.23
CA GLY A 485 4.82 -31.16 66.11
C GLY A 485 6.33 -30.97 65.96
N ALA A 486 6.96 -31.90 65.24
CA ALA A 486 8.41 -31.92 65.04
C ALA A 486 8.96 -30.73 64.24
N GLY A 487 8.12 -30.06 63.41
CA GLY A 487 8.58 -28.98 62.55
C GLY A 487 9.66 -29.47 61.56
N PHE A 488 10.33 -28.52 60.94
CA PHE A 488 11.43 -28.80 60.00
C PHE A 488 12.31 -27.57 59.78
N ASP A 489 13.52 -27.78 59.18
CA ASP A 489 14.43 -26.70 58.82
C ASP A 489 14.04 -26.12 57.46
N MET A 490 13.76 -24.81 57.42
CA MET A 490 13.33 -24.03 56.22
C MET A 490 14.36 -24.07 55.09
N ARG A 491 15.60 -24.45 55.32
CA ARG A 491 16.62 -24.67 54.24
C ARG A 491 16.19 -25.74 53.23
N TYR A 492 15.26 -26.62 53.61
CA TYR A 492 14.77 -27.68 52.78
C TYR A 492 13.38 -27.37 52.17
N TYR A 493 12.96 -26.11 52.18
CA TYR A 493 11.66 -25.65 51.67
C TYR A 493 11.37 -26.17 50.25
N ASP A 494 12.33 -26.02 49.32
CA ASP A 494 12.15 -26.37 47.89
C ASP A 494 11.90 -27.87 47.67
N LYS A 495 12.30 -28.72 48.62
CA LYS A 495 12.10 -30.16 48.54
C LYS A 495 10.74 -30.61 49.05
N LEU A 496 10.05 -29.80 49.86
CA LEU A 496 8.83 -30.25 50.56
C LEU A 496 7.67 -30.65 49.64
N PHE A 497 7.57 -29.99 48.50
CA PHE A 497 6.51 -30.27 47.49
C PHE A 497 6.98 -31.18 46.34
N GLY A 498 8.22 -31.69 46.43
CA GLY A 498 8.75 -32.69 45.49
C GLY A 498 8.08 -34.04 45.66
N VAL A 499 7.93 -34.78 44.54
CA VAL A 499 7.40 -36.16 44.58
C VAL A 499 8.44 -37.10 45.18
N PHE A 500 8.06 -37.89 46.20
CA PHE A 500 8.91 -38.79 46.96
C PHE A 500 9.95 -38.13 47.86
N GLU A 501 9.88 -36.80 48.03
CA GLU A 501 10.77 -36.08 48.96
C GLU A 501 10.27 -36.13 50.41
N ARG A 502 11.21 -36.28 51.36
CA ARG A 502 10.95 -36.42 52.80
C ARG A 502 12.05 -35.73 53.59
N LEU A 503 11.70 -35.01 54.65
CA LEU A 503 12.65 -34.32 55.54
C LEU A 503 12.94 -35.09 56.83
N HIS A 504 12.02 -35.96 57.27
CA HIS A 504 12.19 -36.79 58.45
C HIS A 504 12.47 -38.27 58.06
N GLY A 505 13.26 -38.94 58.91
CA GLY A 505 13.62 -40.34 58.70
C GLY A 505 12.42 -41.28 58.71
N GLN A 506 12.56 -42.40 58.03
CA GLN A 506 11.49 -43.40 57.83
C GLN A 506 10.99 -44.02 59.15
N HIS A 507 11.92 -44.21 60.11
CA HIS A 507 11.62 -44.78 61.44
C HIS A 507 11.00 -43.72 62.38
N GLU A 508 11.07 -42.43 62.05
CA GLU A 508 10.50 -41.36 62.87
C GLU A 508 9.03 -41.14 62.56
N PHE A 509 8.65 -41.05 61.27
CA PHE A 509 7.29 -40.81 60.84
C PHE A 509 6.98 -41.57 59.52
N PRO A 510 5.92 -42.36 59.46
CA PRO A 510 5.57 -43.14 58.23
C PRO A 510 5.05 -42.20 57.11
N GLY A 511 5.15 -42.67 55.84
CA GLY A 511 4.54 -42.01 54.68
C GLY A 511 5.36 -42.07 53.42
N THR A 512 4.72 -41.76 52.28
CA THR A 512 5.25 -41.94 50.90
C THR A 512 5.99 -40.72 50.36
N GLY A 513 5.75 -39.55 50.87
CA GLY A 513 6.33 -38.27 50.36
C GLY A 513 5.62 -37.72 49.14
N VAL A 514 4.42 -38.22 48.79
CA VAL A 514 3.63 -37.73 47.62
C VAL A 514 2.52 -36.78 48.04
N GLY A 515 2.05 -36.84 49.27
CA GLY A 515 0.88 -36.07 49.74
C GLY A 515 0.98 -34.57 49.53
N LEU A 516 2.13 -33.93 49.81
CA LEU A 516 2.31 -32.48 49.60
C LEU A 516 2.42 -32.13 48.11
N ALA A 517 2.97 -32.97 47.26
CA ALA A 517 2.98 -32.78 45.81
C ALA A 517 1.56 -32.86 45.24
N ILE A 518 0.70 -33.75 45.77
CA ILE A 518 -0.74 -33.78 45.45
C ILE A 518 -1.42 -32.47 45.86
N VAL A 519 -1.17 -31.95 47.05
CA VAL A 519 -1.74 -30.68 47.52
C VAL A 519 -1.35 -29.56 46.58
N GLN A 520 -0.06 -29.40 46.27
CA GLN A 520 0.41 -28.39 45.34
C GLN A 520 -0.27 -28.47 43.98
N ARG A 521 -0.37 -29.67 43.41
CA ARG A 521 -0.98 -29.88 42.10
C ARG A 521 -2.48 -29.59 42.09
N ILE A 522 -3.21 -29.96 43.12
CA ILE A 522 -4.65 -29.66 43.24
C ILE A 522 -4.86 -28.16 43.37
N VAL A 523 -4.13 -27.49 44.28
CA VAL A 523 -4.27 -26.06 44.51
C VAL A 523 -3.88 -25.25 43.27
N ALA A 524 -2.78 -25.61 42.60
CA ALA A 524 -2.36 -24.95 41.35
C ALA A 524 -3.42 -25.10 40.24
N ARG A 525 -4.11 -26.22 40.13
CA ARG A 525 -5.20 -26.43 39.18
C ARG A 525 -6.45 -25.58 39.48
N HIS A 526 -6.62 -25.19 40.75
CA HIS A 526 -7.66 -24.27 41.17
C HIS A 526 -7.23 -22.80 41.04
N GLY A 527 -6.02 -22.54 40.49
CA GLY A 527 -5.47 -21.18 40.32
C GLY A 527 -4.88 -20.59 41.61
N GLY A 528 -4.70 -21.41 42.63
CA GLY A 528 -4.11 -21.03 43.92
C GLY A 528 -2.62 -21.35 44.02
N ARG A 529 -2.07 -21.09 45.21
CA ARG A 529 -0.67 -21.38 45.57
C ARG A 529 -0.58 -22.02 46.94
N VAL A 530 0.55 -22.73 47.20
CA VAL A 530 0.86 -23.36 48.47
C VAL A 530 2.18 -22.82 49.00
N TRP A 531 2.28 -22.69 50.31
CA TRP A 531 3.54 -22.35 50.99
C TRP A 531 3.50 -22.91 52.42
N VAL A 532 4.64 -22.83 53.10
CA VAL A 532 4.80 -23.41 54.45
C VAL A 532 5.79 -22.61 55.26
N GLU A 533 5.57 -22.57 56.55
CA GLU A 533 6.49 -22.05 57.57
C GLU A 533 6.72 -23.16 58.59
N GLY A 534 7.95 -23.39 58.98
CA GLY A 534 8.30 -24.39 59.96
C GLY A 534 9.53 -24.07 60.79
N LYS A 535 9.57 -24.59 61.99
CA LYS A 535 10.73 -24.50 62.85
C LYS A 535 10.91 -25.77 63.61
N VAL A 536 12.15 -26.29 63.63
CA VAL A 536 12.49 -27.55 64.27
C VAL A 536 12.03 -27.57 65.72
N ASN A 537 11.25 -28.60 66.10
CA ASN A 537 10.65 -28.78 67.41
C ASN A 537 9.63 -27.71 67.88
N GLU A 538 9.21 -26.82 67.01
CA GLU A 538 8.19 -25.82 67.34
C GLU A 538 6.90 -26.00 66.47
N GLY A 539 6.92 -26.95 65.53
CA GLY A 539 5.80 -27.24 64.65
C GLY A 539 5.89 -26.65 63.26
N ALA A 540 4.81 -26.75 62.48
CA ALA A 540 4.73 -26.23 61.12
C ALA A 540 3.36 -25.62 60.83
N ARG A 541 3.35 -24.71 59.84
CA ARG A 541 2.16 -24.05 59.31
C ARG A 541 2.12 -24.22 57.79
N PHE A 542 1.18 -24.97 57.29
CA PHE A 542 0.98 -25.20 55.87
C PHE A 542 -0.17 -24.32 55.36
N TYR A 543 0.12 -23.53 54.36
CA TYR A 543 -0.85 -22.62 53.77
C TYR A 543 -1.19 -23.02 52.35
N PHE A 544 -2.42 -22.82 52.01
CA PHE A 544 -2.84 -22.79 50.60
C PHE A 544 -3.84 -21.68 50.37
N SER A 545 -3.82 -21.12 49.16
CA SER A 545 -4.82 -20.13 48.74
C SER A 545 -5.66 -20.62 47.56
N LEU A 546 -6.85 -20.09 47.48
CA LEU A 546 -7.75 -20.26 46.33
C LEU A 546 -8.24 -18.88 45.89
N PRO A 547 -8.39 -18.61 44.58
CA PRO A 547 -8.95 -17.36 44.10
C PRO A 547 -10.33 -17.13 44.72
N ALA A 548 -10.58 -15.89 45.21
CA ALA A 548 -11.92 -15.50 45.60
C ALA A 548 -12.81 -15.57 44.34
N GLY A 549 -13.77 -16.44 44.30
CA GLY A 549 -14.72 -16.51 43.22
C GLY A 549 -15.48 -15.19 43.12
N PRO A 550 -15.93 -14.80 41.92
CA PRO A 550 -16.84 -13.68 41.82
C PRO A 550 -18.04 -13.92 42.76
N ALA A 551 -18.35 -12.88 43.54
CA ALA A 551 -19.40 -12.88 44.58
C ALA A 551 -20.77 -13.30 44.03
#